data_b333c37ce30f9d42d16832abb4c9ad75
#
_entry.id   b333c37ce30f9d42d16832abb4c9ad75
#
_cell.length_a   1.000
_cell.length_b   1.000
_cell.length_c   1.000
_cell.angle_alpha   90.00
_cell.angle_beta   90.00
_cell.angle_gamma   90.00
#
_symmetry.space_group_name_H-M   'P 1'
#
loop_
_entity.id
_entity.type
_entity.pdbx_description
1 polymer ?
#
loop_
_entity_poly.entity_id
_entity_poly.type
_entity_poly.pdbx_seq_one_letter_code
_entity_poly.pdbx_strand_id
1 'polypeptide(L)'
;VPEADVIITNPTHYAIALKYERGMDAPICVAKGMDAMALKIREVAGAHSIPIVENPPLARALHATVEIDEPVPPEHYKAVAEVIGYVMKLRRSIHQ
;
A
#
# COMPACT_ATOMS: atom_id res chain seq x y z
N VAL A 1 4.51 -1.78 -9.26
CA VAL A 1 4.03 -2.66 -8.18
C VAL A 1 5.13 -3.55 -7.62
N PRO A 2 6.01 -4.19 -8.44
CA PRO A 2 7.05 -5.07 -7.85
C PRO A 2 7.97 -4.40 -6.84
N GLU A 3 8.09 -3.08 -6.87
CA GLU A 3 8.92 -2.32 -5.95
C GLU A 3 8.15 -1.80 -4.73
N ALA A 4 6.85 -2.08 -4.64
CA ALA A 4 6.04 -1.65 -3.51
C ALA A 4 6.39 -2.44 -2.25
N ASP A 5 6.17 -1.83 -1.10
CA ASP A 5 6.38 -2.46 0.21
C ASP A 5 5.10 -3.01 0.79
N VAL A 6 3.96 -2.48 0.37
CA VAL A 6 2.65 -2.93 0.85
C VAL A 6 1.57 -2.54 -0.15
N ILE A 7 0.52 -3.36 -0.20
CA ILE A 7 -0.70 -3.04 -0.94
C ILE A 7 -1.82 -2.86 0.10
N ILE A 8 -2.53 -1.74 0.04
CA ILE A 8 -3.70 -1.50 0.89
C ILE A 8 -4.93 -1.69 0.03
N THR A 9 -5.85 -2.54 0.47
CA THR A 9 -7.01 -2.93 -0.36
C THR A 9 -8.35 -2.68 0.33
N ASN A 10 -9.34 -2.39 -0.51
CA ASN A 10 -10.76 -2.59 -0.23
C ASN A 10 -11.16 -3.76 -1.13
N PRO A 11 -11.27 -4.96 -0.61
CA PRO A 11 -10.85 -6.24 -1.20
C PRO A 11 -10.87 -6.34 -2.72
N THR A 12 -11.99 -6.00 -3.37
CA THR A 12 -12.11 -6.15 -4.82
C THR A 12 -12.31 -4.84 -5.54
N HIS A 13 -12.47 -3.72 -4.81
CA HIS A 13 -12.77 -2.43 -5.42
C HIS A 13 -11.57 -1.52 -5.59
N TYR A 14 -10.67 -1.46 -4.60
CA TYR A 14 -9.52 -0.56 -4.65
C TYR A 14 -8.26 -1.27 -4.20
N ALA A 15 -7.14 -0.94 -4.84
CA ALA A 15 -5.82 -1.38 -4.41
C ALA A 15 -4.84 -0.22 -4.59
N ILE A 16 -4.07 0.06 -3.56
CA ILE A 16 -3.09 1.14 -3.55
C ILE A 16 -1.74 0.53 -3.21
N ALA A 17 -0.77 0.65 -4.09
CA ALA A 17 0.58 0.16 -3.87
C ALA A 17 1.46 1.29 -3.36
N LEU A 18 2.05 1.10 -2.19
CA LEU A 18 2.88 2.10 -1.53
C LEU A 18 4.31 1.60 -1.37
N LYS A 19 5.26 2.50 -1.58
CA LYS A 19 6.67 2.25 -1.36
C LYS A 19 7.18 3.20 -0.28
N TYR A 20 7.90 2.66 0.70
CA TYR A 20 8.51 3.47 1.73
C TYR A 20 9.96 3.08 1.92
N GLU A 21 10.87 4.04 1.85
CA GLU A 21 12.28 3.85 2.11
C GLU A 21 12.71 4.74 3.26
N ARG A 22 13.72 4.27 4.00
CA ARG A 22 14.28 5.06 5.10
C ARG A 22 14.74 6.42 4.57
N GLY A 23 14.34 7.49 5.25
CA GLY A 23 14.68 8.85 4.84
C GLY A 23 13.59 9.55 4.06
N MET A 24 12.55 8.82 3.61
CA MET A 24 11.40 9.47 3.00
C MET A 24 10.53 10.12 4.07
N ASP A 25 10.00 11.30 3.78
CA ASP A 25 9.06 11.97 4.68
C ASP A 25 7.73 11.25 4.73
N ALA A 26 7.33 10.63 3.61
CA ALA A 26 6.08 9.89 3.52
C ALA A 26 6.21 8.81 2.44
N PRO A 27 5.42 7.72 2.55
CA PRO A 27 5.37 6.73 1.49
C PRO A 27 4.86 7.34 0.19
N ILE A 28 5.31 6.76 -0.93
CA ILE A 28 4.95 7.20 -2.27
C ILE A 28 4.04 6.17 -2.91
N CYS A 29 2.98 6.62 -3.57
CA CYS A 29 2.09 5.76 -4.33
C CYS A 29 2.76 5.37 -5.65
N VAL A 30 3.03 4.08 -5.84
CA VAL A 30 3.63 3.61 -7.09
C VAL A 30 2.58 3.07 -8.05
N ALA A 31 1.39 2.72 -7.56
CA ALA A 31 0.27 2.31 -8.40
C ALA A 31 -1.02 2.42 -7.60
N LYS A 32 -2.12 2.62 -8.29
CA LYS A 32 -3.44 2.54 -7.71
C LYS A 32 -4.42 2.10 -8.78
N GLY A 33 -5.49 1.45 -8.37
CA GLY A 33 -6.50 1.02 -9.32
C GLY A 33 -7.79 0.62 -8.64
N MET A 34 -8.84 0.49 -9.43
CA MET A 34 -10.14 0.02 -8.97
C MET A 34 -10.60 -1.13 -9.85
N ASP A 35 -11.46 -1.96 -9.31
CA ASP A 35 -12.08 -3.10 -10.01
C ASP A 35 -11.04 -4.01 -10.69
N ALA A 36 -11.06 -4.16 -12.01
CA ALA A 36 -10.13 -5.05 -12.72
C ALA A 36 -8.67 -4.68 -12.47
N MET A 37 -8.36 -3.39 -12.40
CA MET A 37 -6.99 -2.94 -12.11
C MET A 37 -6.60 -3.26 -10.67
N ALA A 38 -7.51 -3.18 -9.73
CA ALA A 38 -7.26 -3.57 -8.35
C ALA A 38 -6.90 -5.06 -8.27
N LEU A 39 -7.62 -5.90 -8.99
CA LEU A 39 -7.32 -7.33 -9.04
C LEU A 39 -5.95 -7.59 -9.65
N LYS A 40 -5.58 -6.85 -10.68
CA LYS A 40 -4.28 -6.97 -11.33
C LYS A 40 -3.15 -6.58 -10.37
N ILE A 41 -3.32 -5.51 -9.62
CA ILE A 41 -2.33 -5.09 -8.62
C ILE A 41 -2.14 -6.18 -7.57
N ARG A 42 -3.24 -6.78 -7.10
CA ARG A 42 -3.17 -7.87 -6.12
C ARG A 42 -2.46 -9.10 -6.68
N GLU A 43 -2.72 -9.43 -7.94
CA GLU A 43 -2.07 -10.55 -8.61
C GLU A 43 -0.55 -10.35 -8.70
N VAL A 44 -0.12 -9.17 -9.11
CA VAL A 44 1.31 -8.85 -9.19
C VAL A 44 1.95 -8.88 -7.81
N ALA A 45 1.25 -8.35 -6.80
CA ALA A 45 1.74 -8.36 -5.42
C ALA A 45 1.94 -9.79 -4.91
N GLY A 46 1.00 -10.69 -5.20
CA GLY A 46 1.13 -12.09 -4.83
C GLY A 46 2.34 -12.75 -5.48
N ALA A 47 2.58 -12.45 -6.77
CA ALA A 47 3.71 -13.01 -7.49
C ALA A 47 5.06 -12.53 -6.95
N HIS A 48 5.11 -11.36 -6.33
CA HIS A 48 6.34 -10.77 -5.78
C HIS A 48 6.41 -10.81 -4.25
N SER A 49 5.50 -11.54 -3.62
CA SER A 49 5.46 -11.68 -2.15
C SER A 49 5.32 -10.35 -1.42
N ILE A 50 4.60 -9.40 -2.00
CA ILE A 50 4.34 -8.10 -1.37
C ILE A 50 3.15 -8.25 -0.42
N PRO A 51 3.26 -7.84 0.85
CA PRO A 51 2.14 -7.93 1.79
C PRO A 51 0.92 -7.16 1.33
N ILE A 52 -0.26 -7.75 1.53
CA ILE A 52 -1.54 -7.12 1.20
C ILE A 52 -2.29 -6.94 2.52
N VAL A 53 -2.66 -5.69 2.81
CA VAL A 53 -3.41 -5.35 4.03
C VAL A 53 -4.80 -4.86 3.64
N GLU A 54 -5.82 -5.52 4.13
CA GLU A 54 -7.20 -5.12 3.88
C GLU A 54 -7.58 -4.01 4.85
N ASN A 55 -7.88 -2.85 4.33
CA ASN A 55 -8.36 -1.72 5.10
C ASN A 55 -9.26 -0.87 4.21
N PRO A 56 -10.55 -1.24 4.11
CA PRO A 56 -11.45 -0.59 3.15
C PRO A 56 -11.56 0.92 3.27
N PRO A 57 -11.75 1.51 4.47
CA PRO A 57 -11.83 2.97 4.56
C PRO A 57 -10.56 3.67 4.09
N LEU A 58 -9.39 3.14 4.46
CA LEU A 58 -8.12 3.74 4.08
C LEU A 58 -7.87 3.59 2.59
N ALA A 59 -8.13 2.42 2.03
CA ALA A 59 -7.95 2.20 0.59
C ALA A 59 -8.82 3.16 -0.23
N ARG A 60 -10.07 3.33 0.19
CA ARG A 60 -10.98 4.25 -0.50
C ARG A 60 -10.48 5.70 -0.41
N ALA A 61 -10.05 6.12 0.77
CA ALA A 61 -9.56 7.48 0.97
C ALA A 61 -8.28 7.74 0.17
N LEU A 62 -7.36 6.79 0.17
CA LEU A 62 -6.11 6.92 -0.58
C LEU A 62 -6.37 6.94 -2.08
N HIS A 63 -7.25 6.08 -2.58
CA HIS A 63 -7.58 6.07 -4.01
C HIS A 63 -8.11 7.43 -4.47
N ALA A 64 -8.88 8.11 -3.62
CA ALA A 64 -9.47 9.39 -3.94
C ALA A 64 -8.48 10.56 -3.86
N THR A 65 -7.41 10.44 -3.06
CA THR A 65 -6.56 11.57 -2.71
C THR A 65 -5.11 11.46 -3.13
N VAL A 66 -4.58 10.25 -3.33
CA VAL A 66 -3.17 10.10 -3.67
C VAL A 66 -3.00 9.94 -5.18
N GLU A 67 -1.96 10.60 -5.73
CA GLU A 67 -1.62 10.46 -7.13
C GLU A 67 -0.43 9.52 -7.29
N ILE A 68 -0.33 8.85 -8.45
CA ILE A 68 0.80 7.98 -8.75
C ILE A 68 2.08 8.82 -8.78
N ASP A 69 3.14 8.30 -8.18
CA ASP A 69 4.45 8.93 -8.03
C ASP A 69 4.47 10.09 -7.03
N GLU A 70 3.37 10.31 -6.31
CA GLU A 70 3.29 11.35 -5.30
C GLU A 70 3.23 10.76 -3.90
N PRO A 71 3.69 11.52 -2.89
CA PRO A 71 3.60 11.06 -1.51
C PRO A 71 2.17 11.03 -1.01
N VAL A 72 1.92 10.18 -0.04
CA VAL A 72 0.64 10.13 0.67
C VAL A 72 0.37 11.49 1.31
N PRO A 73 -0.86 12.04 1.19
CA PRO A 73 -1.19 13.31 1.83
C PRO A 73 -1.05 13.25 3.36
N PRO A 74 -0.70 14.39 4.00
CA PRO A 74 -0.50 14.43 5.45
C PRO A 74 -1.69 13.92 6.27
N GLU A 75 -2.90 14.12 5.79
CA GLU A 75 -4.12 13.67 6.48
C GLU A 75 -4.20 12.16 6.67
N HIS A 76 -3.40 11.39 5.90
CA HIS A 76 -3.37 9.94 5.99
C HIS A 76 -2.09 9.38 6.58
N TYR A 77 -1.16 10.24 7.03
CA TYR A 77 0.13 9.79 7.55
C TYR A 77 0.02 8.78 8.68
N LYS A 78 -0.83 9.08 9.67
CA LYS A 78 -0.96 8.21 10.83
C LYS A 78 -1.45 6.82 10.46
N ALA A 79 -2.52 6.76 9.67
CA ALA A 79 -3.10 5.47 9.28
C ALA A 79 -2.14 4.66 8.42
N VAL A 80 -1.45 5.31 7.48
CA VAL A 80 -0.48 4.63 6.62
C VAL A 80 0.74 4.18 7.43
N ALA A 81 1.20 5.01 8.36
CA ALA A 81 2.33 4.64 9.21
C ALA A 81 2.01 3.41 10.06
N GLU A 82 0.79 3.28 10.55
CA GLU A 82 0.35 2.10 11.30
C GLU A 82 0.42 0.84 10.42
N VAL A 83 -0.03 0.94 9.17
CA VAL A 83 0.01 -0.19 8.24
C VAL A 83 1.46 -0.59 7.95
N ILE A 84 2.33 0.38 7.67
CA ILE A 84 3.74 0.11 7.38
C ILE A 84 4.44 -0.48 8.59
N GLY A 85 4.16 0.04 9.79
CA GLY A 85 4.70 -0.51 11.02
C GLY A 85 4.31 -1.96 11.23
N TYR A 86 3.05 -2.31 10.95
CA TYR A 86 2.56 -3.68 11.04
C TYR A 86 3.30 -4.59 10.05
N VAL A 87 3.46 -4.16 8.81
CA VAL A 87 4.16 -4.93 7.78
C VAL A 87 5.62 -5.17 8.15
N MET A 88 6.29 -4.14 8.66
CA MET A 88 7.68 -4.27 9.10
C MET A 88 7.83 -5.23 10.26
N LYS A 89 6.88 -5.21 11.18
CA LYS A 89 6.87 -6.14 12.31
C LYS A 89 6.70 -7.58 11.83
N LEU A 90 5.83 -7.82 10.85
CA LEU A 90 5.67 -9.14 10.26
C LEU A 90 6.96 -9.63 9.61
N ARG A 91 7.65 -8.77 8.88
CA ARG A 91 8.93 -9.14 8.25
C ARG A 91 9.98 -9.53 9.26
N ARG A 92 10.08 -8.80 10.39
CA ARG A 92 10.99 -9.15 11.46
C ARG A 92 10.69 -10.51 12.04
N SER A 93 9.42 -10.82 12.25
CA SER A 93 8.99 -12.09 12.80
C SER A 93 9.38 -13.25 11.88
N ILE A 94 9.28 -13.04 10.57
CA ILE A 94 9.63 -14.06 9.58
C ILE A 94 11.14 -14.33 9.56
N HIS A 95 11.94 -13.28 9.79
CA HIS A 95 13.40 -13.38 9.73
C HIS A 95 14.06 -13.81 11.04
N GLN A 96 13.28 -13.99 12.08
CA GLN A 96 13.74 -14.55 13.33
C GLN A 96 13.54 -16.06 13.34
#